data_3f8e5cd38282912bddad6622a264f518
#
_entry.id   3f8e5cd38282912bddad6622a264f518
#
_cell.length_a   1.000
_cell.length_b   1.000
_cell.length_c   1.000
_cell.angle_alpha   90.00
_cell.angle_beta   90.00
_cell.angle_gamma   90.00
#
_symmetry.space_group_name_H-M   'P 1'
#
loop_
_entity.id
_entity.type
_entity.pdbx_description
1 polymer ?
#
loop_
_entity_poly.entity_id
_entity_poly.type
_entity_poly.pdbx_seq_one_letter_code
_entity_poly.pdbx_strand_id
1 'polypeptide(L)'
;VSIYHEINSHKNIALFVTKEPHCLEVLLNANAKGHLKGKISVIVGTEKTLEPMAKKARIPFVIVDEKDQLEAENRLIEIAKQYDIDLVVLARYMRIMTPNFVWRYPHRIINIHPSLLPAFPGAFAYAQAFERGTKIVGVTAHYVTEELDQGPIIFQDSFKVGPKDTLESIRQKGQKLEANTLLKAVKMHLEGKLEVRRKVHAK
;
A
#
# COMPACT_ATOMS: atom_id res chain seq x y z
N VAL A 1 -8.97 20.12 31.04
CA VAL A 1 -9.17 20.98 29.86
C VAL A 1 -8.88 20.12 28.68
N SER A 2 -9.93 19.57 28.02
CA SER A 2 -9.80 18.80 26.76
C SER A 2 -9.49 19.77 25.65
N ILE A 3 -8.30 19.68 25.09
CA ILE A 3 -7.96 20.33 23.83
C ILE A 3 -8.53 19.45 22.73
N TYR A 4 -9.75 19.77 22.27
CA TYR A 4 -10.26 19.28 21.00
C TYR A 4 -9.43 19.96 19.90
N HIS A 5 -8.42 19.27 19.37
CA HIS A 5 -7.89 19.63 18.07
C HIS A 5 -8.98 19.31 17.05
N GLU A 6 -9.53 20.35 16.44
CA GLU A 6 -10.33 20.24 15.23
C GLU A 6 -9.49 19.54 14.16
N ILE A 7 -9.79 18.24 13.95
CA ILE A 7 -9.21 17.44 12.86
C ILE A 7 -10.00 17.80 11.60
N ASN A 8 -9.70 18.96 11.04
CA ASN A 8 -10.19 19.39 9.74
C ASN A 8 -9.02 19.67 8.80
N SER A 9 -7.97 18.86 8.86
CA SER A 9 -6.88 18.89 7.91
C SER A 9 -7.04 17.74 6.92
N HIS A 10 -7.18 18.05 5.64
CA HIS A 10 -7.07 17.05 4.59
C HIS A 10 -5.71 16.37 4.69
N LYS A 11 -5.70 15.08 5.01
CA LYS A 11 -4.47 14.30 5.15
C LYS A 11 -3.73 14.24 3.81
N ASN A 12 -2.45 14.54 3.83
CA ASN A 12 -1.56 14.45 2.67
C ASN A 12 -1.07 13.01 2.50
N ILE A 13 -1.22 12.47 1.31
CA ILE A 13 -0.90 11.08 0.98
C ILE A 13 0.25 11.04 -0.02
N ALA A 14 1.27 10.24 0.26
CA ALA A 14 2.29 9.84 -0.71
C ALA A 14 1.98 8.43 -1.22
N LEU A 15 2.02 8.24 -2.54
CA LEU A 15 1.94 6.92 -3.16
C LEU A 15 3.33 6.51 -3.62
N PHE A 16 3.81 5.36 -3.13
CA PHE A 16 5.08 4.77 -3.56
C PHE A 16 4.78 3.63 -4.54
N VAL A 17 5.42 3.67 -5.71
CA VAL A 17 5.15 2.77 -6.84
C VAL A 17 6.43 2.25 -7.48
N THR A 18 6.33 1.14 -8.20
CA THR A 18 7.38 0.68 -9.11
C THR A 18 6.86 0.72 -10.55
N LYS A 19 6.28 -0.37 -11.07
CA LYS A 19 5.84 -0.46 -12.48
C LYS A 19 4.39 -0.94 -12.66
N GLU A 20 3.80 -1.54 -11.65
CA GLU A 20 2.44 -2.11 -11.72
C GLU A 20 1.39 -1.01 -11.58
N PRO A 21 0.52 -0.76 -12.58
CA PRO A 21 -0.36 0.41 -12.60
C PRO A 21 -1.67 0.25 -11.82
N HIS A 22 -2.15 -0.98 -11.63
CA HIS A 22 -3.53 -1.27 -11.19
C HIS A 22 -3.92 -0.61 -9.86
N CYS A 23 -3.03 -0.63 -8.86
CA CYS A 23 -3.28 0.03 -7.57
C CYS A 23 -3.24 1.56 -7.69
N LEU A 24 -2.26 2.09 -8.43
CA LEU A 24 -2.15 3.53 -8.66
C LEU A 24 -3.38 4.07 -9.38
N GLU A 25 -3.84 3.39 -10.42
CA GLU A 25 -5.00 3.81 -11.22
C GLU A 25 -6.26 3.99 -10.37
N VAL A 26 -6.58 3.01 -9.54
CA VAL A 26 -7.77 3.04 -8.68
C VAL A 26 -7.68 4.15 -7.63
N LEU A 27 -6.49 4.37 -7.03
CA LEU A 27 -6.27 5.44 -6.07
C LEU A 27 -6.38 6.83 -6.72
N LEU A 28 -5.80 7.02 -7.91
CA LEU A 28 -5.90 8.27 -8.66
C LEU A 28 -7.36 8.59 -9.07
N ASN A 29 -8.10 7.58 -9.53
CA ASN A 29 -9.51 7.72 -9.86
C ASN A 29 -10.35 8.11 -8.63
N ALA A 30 -10.09 7.50 -7.48
CA ALA A 30 -10.76 7.84 -6.23
C ALA A 30 -10.44 9.28 -5.76
N ASN A 31 -9.18 9.69 -5.89
CA ASN A 31 -8.73 11.06 -5.58
C ASN A 31 -9.42 12.09 -6.48
N ALA A 32 -9.45 11.86 -7.79
CA ALA A 32 -10.08 12.76 -8.76
C ALA A 32 -11.60 12.93 -8.54
N LYS A 33 -12.26 11.88 -8.02
CA LYS A 33 -13.71 11.92 -7.69
C LYS A 33 -14.00 12.47 -6.29
N GLY A 34 -12.98 12.87 -5.53
CA GLY A 34 -13.17 13.33 -4.14
C GLY A 34 -13.61 12.21 -3.17
N HIS A 35 -13.35 10.95 -3.51
CA HIS A 35 -13.76 9.79 -2.70
C HIS A 35 -12.75 9.42 -1.59
N LEU A 36 -11.67 10.19 -1.44
CA LEU A 36 -10.71 10.07 -0.36
C LEU A 36 -10.88 11.23 0.61
N LYS A 37 -10.91 10.96 1.91
CA LYS A 37 -10.80 11.99 2.95
C LYS A 37 -9.33 12.40 3.15
N GLY A 38 -8.70 12.82 2.05
CA GLY A 38 -7.31 13.20 1.96
C GLY A 38 -6.95 13.56 0.52
N LYS A 39 -5.73 14.03 0.31
CA LYS A 39 -5.20 14.45 -0.97
C LYS A 39 -3.94 13.67 -1.30
N ILE A 40 -3.84 13.11 -2.49
CA ILE A 40 -2.59 12.57 -3.00
C ILE A 40 -1.70 13.76 -3.39
N SER A 41 -0.66 13.99 -2.60
CA SER A 41 0.21 15.18 -2.73
C SER A 41 1.45 14.89 -3.57
N VAL A 42 1.91 13.64 -3.60
CA VAL A 42 3.09 13.22 -4.38
C VAL A 42 3.01 11.74 -4.71
N ILE A 43 3.56 11.38 -5.85
CA ILE A 43 3.82 9.99 -6.24
C ILE A 43 5.33 9.83 -6.33
N VAL A 44 5.86 8.78 -5.67
CA VAL A 44 7.28 8.45 -5.69
C VAL A 44 7.47 7.14 -6.43
N GLY A 45 8.24 7.14 -7.49
CA GLY A 45 8.55 5.96 -8.29
C GLY A 45 10.02 5.57 -8.19
N THR A 46 10.32 4.27 -8.30
CA THR A 46 11.68 3.77 -8.48
C THR A 46 12.13 3.84 -9.95
N GLU A 47 11.20 4.08 -10.86
CA GLU A 47 11.41 4.20 -12.31
C GLU A 47 10.31 5.08 -12.94
N LYS A 48 10.48 5.45 -14.21
CA LYS A 48 9.59 6.40 -14.92
C LYS A 48 8.29 5.79 -15.47
N THR A 49 8.11 4.50 -15.41
CA THR A 49 7.00 3.76 -16.07
C THR A 49 5.63 4.37 -15.78
N LEU A 50 5.39 4.79 -14.54
CA LEU A 50 4.10 5.33 -14.10
C LEU A 50 4.02 6.86 -14.08
N GLU A 51 5.09 7.56 -14.46
CA GLU A 51 5.12 9.04 -14.54
C GLU A 51 4.01 9.63 -15.44
N PRO A 52 3.65 9.04 -16.61
CA PRO A 52 2.56 9.54 -17.44
C PRO A 52 1.20 9.56 -16.73
N MET A 53 0.95 8.61 -15.82
CA MET A 53 -0.28 8.57 -15.04
C MET A 53 -0.33 9.71 -14.02
N ALA A 54 0.79 9.98 -13.35
CA ALA A 54 0.92 11.11 -12.44
C ALA A 54 0.72 12.46 -13.14
N LYS A 55 1.34 12.64 -14.31
CA LYS A 55 1.17 13.84 -15.17
C LYS A 55 -0.28 14.06 -15.56
N LYS A 56 -0.96 12.99 -16.01
CA LYS A 56 -2.40 13.05 -16.35
C LYS A 56 -3.25 13.46 -15.15
N ALA A 57 -2.90 12.99 -13.97
CA ALA A 57 -3.58 13.34 -12.72
C ALA A 57 -3.16 14.71 -12.16
N ARG A 58 -2.16 15.39 -12.76
CA ARG A 58 -1.58 16.65 -12.27
C ARG A 58 -1.00 16.55 -10.86
N ILE A 59 -0.41 15.40 -10.54
CA ILE A 59 0.25 15.15 -9.26
C ILE A 59 1.77 15.09 -9.49
N PRO A 60 2.59 15.73 -8.65
CA PRO A 60 4.04 15.63 -8.73
C PRO A 60 4.53 14.17 -8.72
N PHE A 61 5.48 13.86 -9.59
CA PHE A 61 6.14 12.56 -9.64
C PHE A 61 7.62 12.74 -9.35
N VAL A 62 8.14 12.06 -8.35
CA VAL A 62 9.55 12.11 -7.94
C VAL A 62 10.16 10.73 -8.10
N ILE A 63 11.34 10.66 -8.71
CA ILE A 63 12.09 9.41 -8.83
C ILE A 63 13.06 9.29 -7.66
N VAL A 64 13.05 8.11 -7.05
CA VAL A 64 14.00 7.68 -6.04
C VAL A 64 14.54 6.32 -6.49
N ASP A 65 15.66 6.36 -7.22
CA ASP A 65 16.29 5.20 -7.84
C ASP A 65 17.68 4.87 -7.27
N GLU A 66 18.09 5.57 -6.21
CA GLU A 66 19.33 5.32 -5.49
C GLU A 66 19.48 3.83 -5.17
N LYS A 67 20.65 3.27 -5.48
CA LYS A 67 20.94 1.85 -5.24
C LYS A 67 21.19 1.57 -3.76
N ASP A 68 21.79 2.53 -3.07
CA ASP A 68 21.99 2.43 -1.63
C ASP A 68 20.65 2.62 -0.91
N GLN A 69 20.34 1.68 -0.02
CA GLN A 69 19.06 1.67 0.69
C GLN A 69 18.92 2.85 1.65
N LEU A 70 20.00 3.24 2.31
CA LEU A 70 19.97 4.33 3.28
C LEU A 70 19.82 5.68 2.57
N GLU A 71 20.52 5.89 1.45
CA GLU A 71 20.39 7.09 0.63
C GLU A 71 18.97 7.22 0.08
N ALA A 72 18.42 6.13 -0.46
CA ALA A 72 17.04 6.09 -0.94
C ALA A 72 16.04 6.47 0.16
N GLU A 73 16.16 5.87 1.35
CA GLU A 73 15.24 6.17 2.45
C GLU A 73 15.40 7.60 2.99
N ASN A 74 16.61 8.12 3.06
CA ASN A 74 16.83 9.53 3.42
C ASN A 74 16.13 10.45 2.43
N ARG A 75 16.21 10.14 1.13
CA ARG A 75 15.50 10.89 0.09
C ARG A 75 13.97 10.79 0.25
N LEU A 76 13.45 9.60 0.56
CA LEU A 76 12.02 9.41 0.85
C LEU A 76 11.56 10.23 2.07
N ILE A 77 12.39 10.30 3.12
CA ILE A 77 12.10 11.10 4.32
C ILE A 77 12.06 12.59 3.99
N GLU A 78 13.00 13.09 3.17
CA GLU A 78 13.00 14.49 2.71
C GLU A 78 11.73 14.81 1.92
N ILE A 79 11.35 13.95 0.97
CA ILE A 79 10.13 14.10 0.17
C ILE A 79 8.90 14.12 1.09
N ALA A 80 8.82 13.19 2.02
CA ALA A 80 7.70 13.12 2.95
C ALA A 80 7.58 14.38 3.83
N LYS A 81 8.70 14.97 4.25
CA LYS A 81 8.72 16.25 4.94
C LYS A 81 8.31 17.41 4.03
N GLN A 82 8.86 17.47 2.80
CA GLN A 82 8.58 18.54 1.83
C GLN A 82 7.08 18.63 1.50
N TYR A 83 6.38 17.50 1.43
CA TYR A 83 4.95 17.42 1.10
C TYR A 83 4.05 17.29 2.33
N ASP A 84 4.60 17.40 3.54
CA ASP A 84 3.88 17.26 4.83
C ASP A 84 3.00 16.00 4.87
N ILE A 85 3.63 14.83 4.62
CA ILE A 85 2.93 13.56 4.42
C ILE A 85 2.44 12.95 5.73
N ASP A 86 1.14 12.70 5.79
CA ASP A 86 0.46 12.00 6.89
C ASP A 86 0.39 10.49 6.70
N LEU A 87 0.22 10.05 5.45
CA LEU A 87 0.04 8.64 5.08
C LEU A 87 0.89 8.28 3.88
N VAL A 88 1.65 7.21 4.00
CA VAL A 88 2.35 6.56 2.88
C VAL A 88 1.58 5.32 2.45
N VAL A 89 1.36 5.14 1.15
CA VAL A 89 0.70 3.97 0.57
C VAL A 89 1.66 3.30 -0.41
N LEU A 90 2.03 2.07 -0.11
CA LEU A 90 2.86 1.24 -0.98
C LEU A 90 1.95 0.56 -2.02
N ALA A 91 1.78 1.22 -3.17
CA ALA A 91 0.95 0.74 -4.27
C ALA A 91 1.81 -0.10 -5.24
N ARG A 92 2.15 -1.32 -4.84
CA ARG A 92 3.09 -2.20 -5.54
C ARG A 92 4.52 -1.62 -5.58
N TYR A 93 4.96 -1.11 -4.45
CA TYR A 93 6.33 -0.66 -4.25
C TYR A 93 7.24 -1.86 -3.90
N MET A 94 8.24 -2.13 -4.72
CA MET A 94 9.02 -3.36 -4.66
C MET A 94 10.32 -3.25 -3.84
N ARG A 95 10.44 -2.24 -2.99
CA ARG A 95 11.54 -2.12 -2.02
C ARG A 95 11.02 -2.40 -0.61
N ILE A 96 11.86 -3.05 0.19
CA ILE A 96 11.60 -3.26 1.63
C ILE A 96 11.91 -1.95 2.36
N MET A 97 11.02 -1.55 3.27
CA MET A 97 11.24 -0.40 4.13
C MET A 97 11.98 -0.83 5.39
N THR A 98 13.07 -0.14 5.72
CA THR A 98 13.83 -0.45 6.95
C THR A 98 13.23 0.25 8.18
N PRO A 99 13.66 -0.14 9.40
CA PRO A 99 13.25 0.54 10.63
C PRO A 99 13.49 2.06 10.60
N ASN A 100 14.54 2.53 9.89
CA ASN A 100 14.83 3.97 9.75
C ASN A 100 13.64 4.76 9.18
N PHE A 101 12.94 4.22 8.20
CA PHE A 101 11.74 4.85 7.63
C PHE A 101 10.47 4.49 8.43
N VAL A 102 10.28 3.20 8.75
CA VAL A 102 9.06 2.67 9.35
C VAL A 102 8.76 3.32 10.70
N TRP A 103 9.76 3.50 11.56
CA TRP A 103 9.56 4.10 12.90
C TRP A 103 9.18 5.57 12.89
N ARG A 104 9.36 6.27 11.76
CA ARG A 104 8.90 7.67 11.60
C ARG A 104 7.40 7.77 11.28
N TYR A 105 6.83 6.68 10.77
CA TYR A 105 5.44 6.62 10.32
C TYR A 105 4.68 5.43 10.95
N PRO A 106 4.65 5.28 12.30
CA PRO A 106 3.99 4.16 12.96
C PRO A 106 2.50 4.18 12.63
N HIS A 107 1.98 3.05 12.11
CA HIS A 107 0.60 2.89 11.63
C HIS A 107 0.17 3.93 10.57
N ARG A 108 1.13 4.43 9.80
CA ARG A 108 0.91 5.40 8.72
C ARG A 108 1.58 4.98 7.41
N ILE A 109 1.92 3.71 7.27
CA ILE A 109 2.38 3.10 6.01
C ILE A 109 1.46 1.91 5.75
N ILE A 110 0.73 1.93 4.63
CA ILE A 110 -0.17 0.84 4.22
C ILE A 110 0.45 0.13 3.02
N ASN A 111 0.54 -1.19 3.09
CA ASN A 111 0.98 -2.05 1.99
C ASN A 111 -0.15 -2.96 1.53
N ILE A 112 -0.07 -3.40 0.28
CA ILE A 112 -0.90 -4.48 -0.28
C ILE A 112 -0.02 -5.68 -0.59
N HIS A 113 -0.39 -6.84 -0.05
CA HIS A 113 0.31 -8.11 -0.26
C HIS A 113 -0.61 -9.11 -0.98
N PRO A 114 -0.13 -9.80 -2.04
CA PRO A 114 -0.96 -10.64 -2.90
C PRO A 114 -1.19 -12.05 -2.31
N SER A 115 -1.50 -12.14 -1.02
CA SER A 115 -1.92 -13.38 -0.35
C SER A 115 -2.83 -13.09 0.85
N LEU A 116 -3.46 -14.13 1.40
CA LEU A 116 -4.11 -14.08 2.71
C LEU A 116 -3.06 -14.27 3.81
N LEU A 117 -2.42 -13.18 4.23
CA LEU A 117 -1.44 -13.26 5.34
C LEU A 117 -2.07 -13.91 6.59
N PRO A 118 -1.33 -14.77 7.30
CA PRO A 118 0.11 -15.01 7.21
C PRO A 118 0.55 -16.06 6.15
N ALA A 119 -0.33 -16.52 5.27
CA ALA A 119 0.04 -17.45 4.20
C ALA A 119 0.85 -16.73 3.11
N PHE A 120 1.88 -17.40 2.58
CA PHE A 120 2.71 -16.95 1.46
C PHE A 120 3.29 -15.53 1.62
N PRO A 121 4.03 -15.24 2.69
CA PRO A 121 4.73 -13.97 2.83
C PRO A 121 5.84 -13.84 1.78
N GLY A 122 6.27 -12.62 1.50
CA GLY A 122 7.35 -12.33 0.57
C GLY A 122 6.95 -12.39 -0.90
N ALA A 123 7.89 -12.72 -1.78
CA ALA A 123 7.71 -12.63 -3.23
C ALA A 123 6.93 -13.81 -3.83
N PHE A 124 6.34 -13.57 -5.03
CA PHE A 124 5.73 -14.60 -5.87
C PHE A 124 4.53 -15.34 -5.25
N ALA A 125 3.77 -14.70 -4.37
CA ALA A 125 2.66 -15.34 -3.65
C ALA A 125 1.63 -16.03 -4.57
N TYR A 126 1.27 -15.46 -5.73
CA TYR A 126 0.37 -16.10 -6.70
C TYR A 126 0.96 -17.36 -7.30
N ALA A 127 2.26 -17.38 -7.61
CA ALA A 127 2.91 -18.59 -8.13
C ALA A 127 2.94 -19.68 -7.06
N GLN A 128 3.30 -19.34 -5.82
CA GLN A 128 3.28 -20.28 -4.70
C GLN A 128 1.88 -20.85 -4.45
N ALA A 129 0.84 -20.01 -4.49
CA ALA A 129 -0.54 -20.43 -4.33
C ALA A 129 -1.00 -21.40 -5.45
N PHE A 130 -0.63 -21.07 -6.70
CA PHE A 130 -0.94 -21.91 -7.86
C PHE A 130 -0.25 -23.26 -7.81
N GLU A 131 1.06 -23.28 -7.55
CA GLU A 131 1.86 -24.53 -7.42
C GLU A 131 1.35 -25.46 -6.32
N ARG A 132 0.88 -24.88 -5.21
CA ARG A 132 0.27 -25.66 -4.11
C ARG A 132 -1.18 -26.06 -4.36
N GLY A 133 -1.77 -25.67 -5.49
CA GLY A 133 -3.15 -26.00 -5.84
C GLY A 133 -4.20 -25.42 -4.89
N THR A 134 -3.95 -24.22 -4.33
CA THR A 134 -4.91 -23.58 -3.40
C THR A 134 -6.24 -23.32 -4.10
N LYS A 135 -7.33 -23.48 -3.36
CA LYS A 135 -8.70 -23.28 -3.88
C LYS A 135 -9.22 -21.86 -3.66
N ILE A 136 -8.53 -21.11 -2.82
CA ILE A 136 -8.82 -19.71 -2.51
C ILE A 136 -7.50 -18.96 -2.59
N VAL A 137 -7.51 -17.86 -3.32
CA VAL A 137 -6.41 -16.88 -3.38
C VAL A 137 -6.95 -15.56 -2.91
N GLY A 138 -6.16 -14.85 -2.14
CA GLY A 138 -6.59 -13.56 -1.64
C GLY A 138 -5.47 -12.54 -1.58
N VAL A 139 -5.80 -11.41 -0.99
CA VAL A 139 -4.92 -10.27 -0.82
C VAL A 139 -5.10 -9.67 0.58
N THR A 140 -4.07 -9.06 1.09
CA THR A 140 -4.06 -8.43 2.42
C THR A 140 -3.53 -7.01 2.32
N ALA A 141 -4.33 -6.05 2.75
CA ALA A 141 -3.84 -4.71 3.08
C ALA A 141 -3.50 -4.66 4.57
N HIS A 142 -2.30 -4.21 4.90
CA HIS A 142 -1.80 -4.18 6.27
C HIS A 142 -0.93 -2.96 6.52
N TYR A 143 -0.75 -2.59 7.78
CA TYR A 143 0.26 -1.62 8.16
C TYR A 143 1.65 -2.24 8.05
N VAL A 144 2.61 -1.45 7.58
CA VAL A 144 4.01 -1.86 7.52
C VAL A 144 4.65 -1.70 8.88
N THR A 145 5.38 -2.73 9.29
CA THR A 145 6.25 -2.76 10.46
C THR A 145 7.67 -3.13 10.03
N GLU A 146 8.60 -3.20 10.97
CA GLU A 146 9.98 -3.62 10.71
C GLU A 146 10.11 -5.07 10.23
N GLU A 147 9.13 -5.91 10.59
CA GLU A 147 9.04 -7.29 10.15
C GLU A 147 8.24 -7.37 8.85
N LEU A 148 8.85 -7.97 7.82
CA LEU A 148 8.24 -8.08 6.48
C LEU A 148 6.89 -8.82 6.54
N ASP A 149 5.84 -8.18 6.01
CA ASP A 149 4.49 -8.70 5.87
C ASP A 149 3.82 -9.16 7.19
N GLN A 150 4.28 -8.67 8.35
CA GLN A 150 3.78 -9.07 9.66
C GLN A 150 3.00 -7.98 10.42
N GLY A 151 2.87 -6.80 9.84
CA GLY A 151 2.15 -5.70 10.46
C GLY A 151 0.64 -5.95 10.61
N PRO A 152 -0.05 -5.13 11.42
CA PRO A 152 -1.48 -5.28 11.65
C PRO A 152 -2.30 -5.27 10.36
N ILE A 153 -3.14 -6.28 10.21
CA ILE A 153 -4.03 -6.43 9.04
C ILE A 153 -5.16 -5.40 9.13
N ILE A 154 -5.37 -4.67 8.04
CA ILE A 154 -6.45 -3.68 7.91
C ILE A 154 -7.67 -4.32 7.25
N PHE A 155 -7.45 -4.95 6.09
CA PHE A 155 -8.51 -5.57 5.32
C PHE A 155 -7.96 -6.71 4.45
N GLN A 156 -8.75 -7.76 4.31
CA GLN A 156 -8.46 -8.89 3.46
C GLN A 156 -9.65 -9.18 2.54
N ASP A 157 -9.36 -9.65 1.34
CA ASP A 157 -10.37 -10.13 0.41
C ASP A 157 -9.84 -11.31 -0.40
N SER A 158 -10.71 -12.10 -1.02
CA SER A 158 -10.32 -13.34 -1.68
C SER A 158 -11.26 -13.71 -2.83
N PHE A 159 -10.77 -14.60 -3.70
CA PHE A 159 -11.56 -15.23 -4.75
C PHE A 159 -11.30 -16.74 -4.82
N LYS A 160 -12.26 -17.48 -5.35
CA LYS A 160 -12.13 -18.92 -5.59
C LYS A 160 -11.35 -19.18 -6.88
N VAL A 161 -10.44 -20.16 -6.83
CA VAL A 161 -9.72 -20.67 -7.99
C VAL A 161 -10.55 -21.78 -8.62
N GLY A 162 -10.93 -21.61 -9.87
CA GLY A 162 -11.67 -22.59 -10.64
C GLY A 162 -10.75 -23.60 -11.34
N PRO A 163 -11.31 -24.72 -11.82
CA PRO A 163 -10.51 -25.78 -12.44
C PRO A 163 -9.86 -25.37 -13.77
N LYS A 164 -10.32 -24.29 -14.40
CA LYS A 164 -9.77 -23.72 -15.65
C LYS A 164 -8.84 -22.53 -15.43
N ASP A 165 -8.61 -22.14 -14.18
CA ASP A 165 -7.74 -20.99 -13.90
C ASP A 165 -6.27 -21.37 -14.13
N THR A 166 -5.59 -20.48 -14.83
CA THR A 166 -4.14 -20.51 -15.05
C THR A 166 -3.47 -19.53 -14.09
N LEU A 167 -2.16 -19.61 -13.93
CA LEU A 167 -1.40 -18.63 -13.15
C LEU A 167 -1.66 -17.19 -13.64
N GLU A 168 -1.77 -17.00 -14.96
CA GLU A 168 -2.05 -15.70 -15.54
C GLU A 168 -3.46 -15.19 -15.19
N SER A 169 -4.49 -16.04 -15.29
CA SER A 169 -5.85 -15.66 -14.90
C SER A 169 -5.96 -15.34 -13.41
N ILE A 170 -5.22 -16.07 -12.56
CA ILE A 170 -5.13 -15.81 -11.12
C ILE A 170 -4.48 -14.44 -10.86
N ARG A 171 -3.38 -14.12 -11.57
CA ARG A 171 -2.75 -12.79 -11.47
C ARG A 171 -3.69 -11.67 -11.87
N GLN A 172 -4.39 -11.79 -12.99
CA GLN A 172 -5.33 -10.76 -13.46
C GLN A 172 -6.49 -10.54 -12.47
N LYS A 173 -7.07 -11.61 -11.93
CA LYS A 173 -8.08 -11.53 -10.87
C LYS A 173 -7.51 -10.90 -9.61
N GLY A 174 -6.31 -11.33 -9.24
CA GLY A 174 -5.59 -10.84 -8.08
C GLY A 174 -5.28 -9.34 -8.16
N GLN A 175 -4.77 -8.84 -9.28
CA GLN A 175 -4.48 -7.42 -9.48
C GLN A 175 -5.72 -6.53 -9.31
N LYS A 176 -6.88 -6.95 -9.83
CA LYS A 176 -8.14 -6.24 -9.60
C LYS A 176 -8.52 -6.22 -8.12
N LEU A 177 -8.31 -7.35 -7.45
CA LEU A 177 -8.60 -7.48 -6.02
C LEU A 177 -7.65 -6.65 -5.18
N GLU A 178 -6.32 -6.64 -5.49
CA GLU A 178 -5.31 -5.80 -4.84
C GLU A 178 -5.71 -4.32 -4.87
N ALA A 179 -6.07 -3.82 -6.06
CA ALA A 179 -6.45 -2.42 -6.25
C ALA A 179 -7.65 -2.01 -5.37
N ASN A 180 -8.70 -2.84 -5.36
CA ASN A 180 -9.91 -2.58 -4.59
C ASN A 180 -9.67 -2.71 -3.07
N THR A 181 -8.91 -3.72 -2.66
CA THR A 181 -8.57 -3.97 -1.26
C THR A 181 -7.71 -2.85 -0.69
N LEU A 182 -6.70 -2.40 -1.44
CA LEU A 182 -5.85 -1.28 -1.05
C LEU A 182 -6.67 0.01 -0.92
N LEU A 183 -7.51 0.33 -1.90
CA LEU A 183 -8.38 1.51 -1.84
C LEU A 183 -9.29 1.46 -0.61
N LYS A 184 -9.87 0.30 -0.30
CA LYS A 184 -10.75 0.13 0.87
C LYS A 184 -9.98 0.36 2.16
N ALA A 185 -8.78 -0.21 2.31
CA ALA A 185 -7.93 -0.02 3.48
C ALA A 185 -7.53 1.45 3.67
N VAL A 186 -7.14 2.13 2.59
CA VAL A 186 -6.81 3.57 2.62
C VAL A 186 -8.02 4.40 3.07
N LYS A 187 -9.21 4.13 2.54
CA LYS A 187 -10.45 4.81 2.99
C LYS A 187 -10.73 4.58 4.46
N MET A 188 -10.64 3.34 4.93
CA MET A 188 -10.86 3.01 6.35
C MET A 188 -9.90 3.78 7.27
N HIS A 189 -8.61 3.87 6.88
CA HIS A 189 -7.61 4.64 7.61
C HIS A 189 -7.95 6.14 7.65
N LEU A 190 -8.25 6.73 6.48
CA LEU A 190 -8.56 8.17 6.37
C LEU A 190 -9.85 8.56 7.09
N GLU A 191 -10.78 7.64 7.23
CA GLU A 191 -12.06 7.83 7.94
C GLU A 191 -11.94 7.65 9.47
N GLY A 192 -10.75 7.26 9.97
CA GLY A 192 -10.54 7.01 11.40
C GLY A 192 -11.29 5.79 11.94
N LYS A 193 -11.65 4.83 11.08
CA LYS A 193 -12.41 3.62 11.44
C LYS A 193 -11.55 2.46 11.94
N LEU A 194 -10.25 2.67 12.11
CA LEU A 194 -9.31 1.63 12.48
C LEU A 194 -8.80 1.83 13.90
N GLU A 195 -8.91 0.79 14.71
CA GLU A 195 -8.30 0.69 16.02
C GLU A 195 -7.21 -0.39 15.97
N VAL A 196 -5.97 -0.02 16.20
CA VAL A 196 -4.86 -0.98 16.25
C VAL A 196 -4.78 -1.55 17.65
N ARG A 197 -5.24 -2.80 17.83
CA ARG A 197 -5.13 -3.55 19.09
C ARG A 197 -3.82 -4.32 19.12
N ARG A 198 -3.10 -4.28 20.23
CA ARG A 198 -1.97 -5.18 20.47
C ARG A 198 -2.48 -6.63 20.48
N LYS A 199 -1.81 -7.52 19.72
CA LYS A 199 -2.06 -8.97 19.83
C LYS A 199 -1.80 -9.37 21.29
N VAL A 200 -2.84 -9.74 22.02
CA VAL A 200 -2.70 -10.40 23.30
C VAL A 200 -2.41 -11.86 22.99
N HIS A 201 -1.17 -12.29 23.17
CA HIS A 201 -0.86 -13.71 23.16
C HIS A 201 -1.43 -14.29 24.45
N ALA A 202 -2.40 -15.21 24.36
CA ALA A 202 -2.78 -16.04 25.48
C ALA A 202 -1.53 -16.80 25.94
N LYS A 203 -1.23 -16.71 27.25
CA LYS A 203 -0.18 -17.51 27.90
C LYS A 203 -0.66 -18.96 28.02
#